data_20b5cf2ce8a8c946c572e95b079f30cc
#
_entry.id   20b5cf2ce8a8c946c572e95b079f30cc
#
_cell.length_a   1.000
_cell.length_b   1.000
_cell.length_c   1.000
_cell.angle_alpha   90.00
_cell.angle_beta   90.00
_cell.angle_gamma   90.00
#
_symmetry.space_group_name_H-M   'P 1'
#
loop_
_entity.id
_entity.type
_entity.pdbx_description
1 polymer ?
#
loop_
_entity_poly.entity_id
_entity_poly.type
_entity_poly.pdbx_seq_one_letter_code
_entity_poly.pdbx_strand_id
1 'polypeptide(L)'
;PDIPQIVSGLYNGMTTGAPLTIEFANRDTHSQDYANVMRHYRPSHADMVAYHKFNGFNDPRGGGHFSARLTVALTAAGVVAKKILPPGVTFDTRVAEIGGCTDPEGFDEVLRAAAAEQDSVGGIIECRVQGVPLGLGQPFFDSAESMIAHLLFSVPAVKGVEFGSGFA
;
A
#
# COMPACT_ATOMS: atom_id res chain seq x y z
N PRO A 1 12.43 -11.38 5.86
CA PRO A 1 11.00 -11.50 5.58
C PRO A 1 10.17 -11.09 6.78
N ASP A 2 9.10 -10.37 6.50
CA ASP A 2 8.20 -9.83 7.49
C ASP A 2 7.28 -10.93 8.02
N ILE A 3 7.51 -11.37 9.26
CA ILE A 3 6.70 -12.40 9.91
C ILE A 3 5.69 -11.70 10.83
N PRO A 4 4.37 -11.81 10.56
CA PRO A 4 3.36 -11.24 11.42
C PRO A 4 3.27 -12.01 12.75
N GLN A 5 3.15 -11.27 13.85
CA GLN A 5 2.87 -11.82 15.18
C GLN A 5 1.57 -11.20 15.70
N ILE A 6 0.58 -12.04 16.01
CA ILE A 6 -0.66 -11.57 16.63
C ILE A 6 -0.41 -11.54 18.14
N VAL A 7 -0.42 -10.33 18.71
CA VAL A 7 -0.09 -10.11 20.12
C VAL A 7 -1.32 -9.89 21.01
N SER A 8 -2.48 -9.59 20.41
CA SER A 8 -3.75 -9.48 21.15
C SER A 8 -4.96 -9.75 20.23
N GLY A 9 -6.14 -9.95 20.81
CA GLY A 9 -7.40 -10.09 20.09
C GLY A 9 -7.69 -11.49 19.55
N LEU A 10 -6.81 -12.48 19.81
CA LEU A 10 -6.98 -13.87 19.36
C LEU A 10 -6.77 -14.83 20.52
N TYR A 11 -7.65 -15.82 20.66
CA TYR A 11 -7.53 -16.93 21.59
C TYR A 11 -8.02 -18.22 20.95
N ASN A 12 -7.21 -19.26 21.00
CA ASN A 12 -7.51 -20.59 20.39
C ASN A 12 -8.01 -20.48 18.91
N GLY A 13 -7.39 -19.60 18.12
CA GLY A 13 -7.75 -19.40 16.70
C GLY A 13 -9.01 -18.57 16.44
N MET A 14 -9.65 -18.07 17.48
CA MET A 14 -10.88 -17.26 17.39
C MET A 14 -10.63 -15.84 17.89
N THR A 15 -11.31 -14.86 17.27
CA THR A 15 -11.27 -13.48 17.75
C THR A 15 -12.03 -13.33 19.06
N THR A 16 -11.51 -12.51 19.98
CA THR A 16 -12.06 -12.36 21.33
C THR A 16 -12.96 -11.14 21.51
N GLY A 17 -13.12 -10.31 20.46
CA GLY A 17 -13.77 -9.00 20.58
C GLY A 17 -12.86 -7.90 21.13
N ALA A 18 -11.67 -8.24 21.66
CA ALA A 18 -10.65 -7.26 21.97
C ALA A 18 -9.94 -6.76 20.68
N PRO A 19 -9.26 -5.60 20.71
CA PRO A 19 -8.50 -5.14 19.57
C PRO A 19 -7.51 -6.18 19.07
N LEU A 20 -7.56 -6.50 17.76
CA LEU A 20 -6.62 -7.39 17.11
C LEU A 20 -5.36 -6.59 16.78
N THR A 21 -4.25 -6.94 17.42
CA THR A 21 -2.96 -6.30 17.18
C THR A 21 -2.02 -7.26 16.48
N ILE A 22 -1.46 -6.80 15.35
CA ILE A 22 -0.48 -7.54 14.56
C ILE A 22 0.81 -6.74 14.56
N GLU A 23 1.89 -7.36 15.00
CA GLU A 23 3.22 -6.77 15.07
C GLU A 23 4.14 -7.37 14.01
N PHE A 24 4.97 -6.51 13.40
CA PHE A 24 6.05 -6.90 12.51
C PHE A 24 7.37 -6.39 13.07
N ALA A 25 8.19 -7.29 13.58
CA ALA A 25 9.51 -6.94 14.10
C ALA A 25 10.44 -6.55 12.95
N ASN A 26 10.95 -5.32 12.96
CA ASN A 26 11.97 -4.88 12.02
C ASN A 26 13.34 -5.41 12.47
N ARG A 27 13.82 -6.49 11.84
CA ARG A 27 15.06 -7.18 12.20
C ARG A 27 16.27 -6.74 11.39
N ASP A 28 16.05 -6.10 10.24
CA ASP A 28 17.09 -5.63 9.33
C ASP A 28 17.15 -4.11 9.37
N THR A 29 17.83 -3.59 10.40
CA THR A 29 17.93 -2.15 10.63
C THR A 29 19.35 -1.65 10.41
N HIS A 30 19.52 -0.75 9.41
CA HIS A 30 20.79 -0.09 9.11
C HIS A 30 20.69 1.41 9.42
N SER A 31 20.49 1.77 10.69
CA SER A 31 20.25 3.16 11.11
C SER A 31 21.37 4.12 10.74
N GLN A 32 22.60 3.63 10.57
CA GLN A 32 23.75 4.44 10.17
C GLN A 32 23.64 5.02 8.75
N ASP A 33 22.94 4.32 7.86
CA ASP A 33 22.73 4.76 6.48
C ASP A 33 21.90 6.05 6.39
N TYR A 34 21.18 6.37 7.45
CA TYR A 34 20.31 7.54 7.55
C TYR A 34 20.95 8.73 8.28
N ALA A 35 22.21 8.63 8.71
CA ALA A 35 22.86 9.66 9.51
C ALA A 35 22.94 11.04 8.81
N ASN A 36 22.99 11.05 7.46
CA ASN A 36 23.08 12.26 6.67
C ASN A 36 21.72 12.74 6.10
N VAL A 37 20.63 11.98 6.27
CA VAL A 37 19.32 12.30 5.66
C VAL A 37 18.78 13.65 6.15
N MET A 38 19.05 14.04 7.38
CA MET A 38 18.63 15.33 7.95
C MET A 38 19.42 16.53 7.39
N ARG A 39 20.58 16.28 6.77
CA ARG A 39 21.41 17.33 6.14
C ARG A 39 21.24 17.34 4.61
N HIS A 40 20.98 16.17 4.05
CA HIS A 40 20.86 15.96 2.61
C HIS A 40 19.62 15.11 2.35
N TYR A 41 18.48 15.77 2.18
CA TYR A 41 17.21 15.10 1.92
C TYR A 41 17.27 14.29 0.62
N ARG A 42 16.74 13.09 0.65
CA ARG A 42 16.67 12.23 -0.53
C ARG A 42 15.71 12.81 -1.57
N PRO A 43 16.10 12.91 -2.84
CA PRO A 43 15.20 13.29 -3.92
C PRO A 43 13.96 12.37 -3.96
N SER A 44 12.80 12.94 -4.27
CA SER A 44 11.51 12.23 -4.39
C SER A 44 11.03 11.50 -3.12
N HIS A 45 11.68 11.75 -1.97
CA HIS A 45 11.26 11.22 -0.68
C HIS A 45 10.66 12.32 0.21
N ALA A 46 9.89 11.93 1.22
CA ALA A 46 9.22 12.87 2.12
C ALA A 46 10.13 13.49 3.20
N ASP A 47 11.43 13.29 3.16
CA ASP A 47 12.37 13.73 4.21
C ASP A 47 12.27 15.23 4.50
N MET A 48 12.34 16.07 3.46
CA MET A 48 12.25 17.52 3.60
C MET A 48 10.87 17.95 4.13
N VAL A 49 9.81 17.36 3.58
CA VAL A 49 8.44 17.67 4.00
C VAL A 49 8.22 17.24 5.45
N ALA A 50 8.71 16.08 5.84
CA ALA A 50 8.64 15.59 7.22
C ALA A 50 9.36 16.53 8.18
N TYR A 51 10.59 16.94 7.84
CA TYR A 51 11.36 17.89 8.65
C TYR A 51 10.59 19.19 8.91
N HIS A 52 10.06 19.81 7.84
CA HIS A 52 9.30 21.05 7.97
C HIS A 52 7.98 20.86 8.70
N LYS A 53 7.24 19.78 8.39
CA LYS A 53 5.94 19.51 9.01
C LYS A 53 6.05 19.27 10.53
N PHE A 54 7.10 18.61 10.97
CA PHE A 54 7.31 18.24 12.36
C PHE A 54 8.40 19.07 13.07
N ASN A 55 8.81 20.20 12.50
CA ASN A 55 9.82 21.10 13.06
C ASN A 55 11.14 20.37 13.44
N GLY A 56 11.55 19.39 12.63
CA GLY A 56 12.78 18.62 12.87
C GLY A 56 12.64 17.47 13.89
N PHE A 57 11.46 17.25 14.49
CA PHE A 57 11.23 16.18 15.46
C PHE A 57 10.78 14.84 14.84
N ASN A 58 10.93 14.69 13.54
CA ASN A 58 10.69 13.40 12.87
C ASN A 58 11.88 12.45 13.06
N ASP A 59 11.61 11.16 13.22
CA ASP A 59 12.64 10.12 13.17
C ASP A 59 12.98 9.80 11.71
N PRO A 60 14.19 10.10 11.23
CA PRO A 60 14.58 9.87 9.83
C PRO A 60 14.97 8.42 9.55
N ARG A 61 15.19 7.60 10.59
CA ARG A 61 15.69 6.23 10.43
C ARG A 61 14.71 5.38 9.63
N GLY A 62 15.20 4.69 8.62
CA GLY A 62 14.39 3.83 7.75
C GLY A 62 13.30 4.57 6.95
N GLY A 63 13.39 5.91 6.84
CA GLY A 63 12.34 6.74 6.24
C GLY A 63 11.19 7.06 7.20
N GLY A 64 11.25 6.60 8.44
CA GLY A 64 10.23 6.83 9.45
C GLY A 64 8.85 6.32 9.02
N HIS A 65 7.81 7.01 9.43
CA HIS A 65 6.44 6.66 9.04
C HIS A 65 6.04 7.09 7.61
N PHE A 66 6.97 7.62 6.82
CA PHE A 66 6.81 7.85 5.39
C PHE A 66 7.41 6.73 4.52
N SER A 67 7.95 5.68 5.14
CA SER A 67 8.49 4.53 4.42
C SER A 67 7.37 3.71 3.78
N ALA A 68 7.54 3.34 2.51
CA ALA A 68 6.65 2.41 1.82
C ALA A 68 6.57 1.03 2.51
N ARG A 69 7.56 0.66 3.33
CA ARG A 69 7.56 -0.55 4.14
C ARG A 69 6.33 -0.67 5.05
N LEU A 70 5.76 0.45 5.49
CA LEU A 70 4.57 0.46 6.36
C LEU A 70 3.33 -0.13 5.67
N THR A 71 3.33 -0.28 4.35
CA THR A 71 2.25 -0.96 3.62
C THR A 71 2.10 -2.43 4.00
N VAL A 72 3.11 -3.04 4.63
CA VAL A 72 2.99 -4.39 5.22
C VAL A 72 1.81 -4.48 6.20
N ALA A 73 1.56 -3.42 6.97
CA ALA A 73 0.43 -3.36 7.87
C ALA A 73 -0.92 -3.33 7.12
N LEU A 74 -0.99 -2.59 6.00
CA LEU A 74 -2.19 -2.56 5.14
C LEU A 74 -2.44 -3.94 4.51
N THR A 75 -1.38 -4.63 4.08
CA THR A 75 -1.49 -5.99 3.53
C THR A 75 -2.04 -6.96 4.58
N ALA A 76 -1.53 -6.91 5.80
CA ALA A 76 -2.01 -7.75 6.89
C ALA A 76 -3.46 -7.44 7.26
N ALA A 77 -3.82 -6.15 7.34
CA ALA A 77 -5.21 -5.73 7.57
C ALA A 77 -6.14 -6.23 6.46
N GLY A 78 -5.70 -6.19 5.21
CA GLY A 78 -6.44 -6.72 4.05
C GLY A 78 -6.70 -8.22 4.15
N VAL A 79 -5.74 -9.01 4.64
CA VAL A 79 -5.92 -10.46 4.89
C VAL A 79 -7.00 -10.69 5.94
N VAL A 80 -7.00 -9.91 7.03
CA VAL A 80 -8.04 -10.01 8.07
C VAL A 80 -9.39 -9.57 7.52
N ALA A 81 -9.45 -8.43 6.80
CA ALA A 81 -10.67 -7.90 6.21
C ALA A 81 -11.33 -8.92 5.27
N LYS A 82 -10.55 -9.60 4.42
CA LYS A 82 -11.07 -10.65 3.52
C LYS A 82 -11.75 -11.79 4.27
N LYS A 83 -11.37 -12.09 5.50
CA LYS A 83 -12.00 -13.14 6.34
C LYS A 83 -13.33 -12.72 6.96
N ILE A 84 -13.61 -11.41 7.01
CA ILE A 84 -14.81 -10.83 7.60
C ILE A 84 -15.88 -10.61 6.53
N LEU A 85 -15.49 -10.54 5.26
CA LEU A 85 -16.41 -10.31 4.15
C LEU A 85 -17.43 -11.43 4.02
N PRO A 86 -18.64 -11.13 3.52
CA PRO A 86 -19.66 -12.14 3.25
C PRO A 86 -19.11 -13.23 2.30
N PRO A 87 -19.56 -14.48 2.47
CA PRO A 87 -19.23 -15.55 1.53
C PRO A 87 -19.64 -15.16 0.10
N GLY A 88 -18.76 -15.45 -0.86
CA GLY A 88 -18.99 -15.14 -2.27
C GLY A 88 -18.36 -13.83 -2.76
N VAL A 89 -17.86 -12.98 -1.88
CA VAL A 89 -17.05 -11.82 -2.32
C VAL A 89 -15.67 -12.32 -2.73
N THR A 90 -15.32 -12.09 -3.98
CA THR A 90 -14.04 -12.50 -4.57
C THR A 90 -13.29 -11.31 -5.15
N PHE A 91 -11.97 -11.41 -5.18
CA PHE A 91 -11.05 -10.40 -5.72
C PHE A 91 -10.19 -11.06 -6.79
N ASP A 92 -10.22 -10.52 -7.98
CA ASP A 92 -9.31 -10.87 -9.07
C ASP A 92 -8.46 -9.65 -9.40
N THR A 93 -7.14 -9.77 -9.20
CA THR A 93 -6.21 -8.65 -9.34
C THR A 93 -5.09 -9.01 -10.30
N ARG A 94 -4.85 -8.15 -11.27
CA ARG A 94 -3.79 -8.31 -12.28
C ARG A 94 -3.05 -7.01 -12.55
N VAL A 95 -1.83 -7.13 -13.03
CA VAL A 95 -1.13 -6.02 -13.69
C VAL A 95 -1.72 -5.88 -15.09
N ALA A 96 -2.31 -4.72 -15.37
CA ALA A 96 -2.95 -4.44 -16.66
C ALA A 96 -1.98 -3.80 -17.65
N GLU A 97 -1.03 -3.00 -17.13
CA GLU A 97 -0.07 -2.26 -17.94
C GLU A 97 1.23 -2.01 -17.17
N ILE A 98 2.36 -2.02 -17.87
CA ILE A 98 3.66 -1.54 -17.38
C ILE A 98 4.29 -0.66 -18.47
N GLY A 99 4.52 0.64 -18.16
CA GLY A 99 5.18 1.56 -19.07
C GLY A 99 4.53 1.71 -20.44
N GLY A 100 3.21 1.62 -20.51
CA GLY A 100 2.43 1.66 -21.77
C GLY A 100 2.27 0.29 -22.46
N CYS A 101 2.99 -0.75 -22.01
CA CYS A 101 2.84 -2.10 -22.53
C CYS A 101 1.69 -2.82 -21.82
N THR A 102 0.73 -3.35 -22.57
CA THR A 102 -0.42 -4.12 -22.05
C THR A 102 -0.28 -5.62 -22.25
N ASP A 103 0.75 -6.06 -22.96
CA ASP A 103 1.06 -7.48 -23.15
C ASP A 103 1.94 -7.98 -22.00
N PRO A 104 1.45 -8.95 -21.19
CA PRO A 104 2.24 -9.51 -20.09
C PRO A 104 3.59 -10.10 -20.52
N GLU A 105 3.72 -10.62 -21.74
CA GLU A 105 4.97 -11.18 -22.25
C GLU A 105 6.03 -10.08 -22.48
N GLY A 106 5.60 -8.83 -22.72
CA GLY A 106 6.46 -7.67 -22.92
C GLY A 106 6.90 -6.95 -21.63
N PHE A 107 6.31 -7.25 -20.48
CA PHE A 107 6.58 -6.52 -19.23
C PHE A 107 8.04 -6.58 -18.80
N ASP A 108 8.68 -7.74 -18.93
CA ASP A 108 10.07 -7.92 -18.56
C ASP A 108 11.04 -7.10 -19.41
N GLU A 109 10.73 -6.89 -20.68
CA GLU A 109 11.54 -6.07 -21.58
C GLU A 109 11.47 -4.59 -21.17
N VAL A 110 10.27 -4.08 -20.91
CA VAL A 110 10.05 -2.71 -20.43
C VAL A 110 10.79 -2.45 -19.13
N LEU A 111 10.71 -3.38 -18.18
CA LEU A 111 11.38 -3.27 -16.89
C LEU A 111 12.91 -3.29 -17.03
N ARG A 112 13.46 -4.15 -17.90
CA ARG A 112 14.91 -4.18 -18.17
C ARG A 112 15.41 -2.93 -18.85
N ALA A 113 14.63 -2.37 -19.79
CA ALA A 113 14.98 -1.11 -20.45
C ALA A 113 15.07 0.04 -19.45
N ALA A 114 14.06 0.21 -18.60
CA ALA A 114 14.06 1.22 -17.57
C ALA A 114 15.23 1.06 -16.58
N ALA A 115 15.49 -0.18 -16.16
CA ALA A 115 16.61 -0.47 -15.26
C ALA A 115 17.97 -0.16 -15.89
N ALA A 116 18.14 -0.39 -17.20
CA ALA A 116 19.35 -0.05 -17.93
C ALA A 116 19.61 1.47 -17.98
N GLU A 117 18.54 2.25 -18.01
CA GLU A 117 18.59 3.72 -17.96
C GLU A 117 18.65 4.27 -16.52
N GLN A 118 18.68 3.40 -15.52
CA GLN A 118 18.59 3.75 -14.09
C GLN A 118 17.34 4.58 -13.75
N ASP A 119 16.24 4.30 -14.45
CA ASP A 119 14.95 4.94 -14.27
C ASP A 119 13.89 3.92 -13.82
N SER A 120 12.68 4.39 -13.59
CA SER A 120 11.52 3.60 -13.22
C SER A 120 10.34 3.89 -14.14
N VAL A 121 9.46 2.91 -14.30
CA VAL A 121 8.23 3.06 -15.08
C VAL A 121 7.01 2.91 -14.17
N GLY A 122 5.93 3.59 -14.52
CA GLY A 122 4.62 3.39 -13.91
C GLY A 122 3.90 2.17 -14.49
N GLY A 123 2.75 1.87 -13.92
CA GLY A 123 1.88 0.79 -14.41
C GLY A 123 0.46 0.94 -13.88
N ILE A 124 -0.41 0.08 -14.39
CA ILE A 124 -1.81 0.01 -14.01
C ILE A 124 -2.09 -1.36 -13.41
N ILE A 125 -2.73 -1.37 -12.25
CA ILE A 125 -3.25 -2.58 -11.62
C ILE A 125 -4.77 -2.55 -11.72
N GLU A 126 -5.36 -3.58 -12.29
CA GLU A 126 -6.80 -3.80 -12.32
C GLU A 126 -7.19 -4.77 -11.21
N CYS A 127 -8.24 -4.42 -10.46
CA CYS A 127 -8.85 -5.32 -9.49
C CYS A 127 -10.35 -5.43 -9.76
N ARG A 128 -10.83 -6.63 -10.01
CA ARG A 128 -12.26 -6.96 -10.14
C ARG A 128 -12.78 -7.55 -8.86
N VAL A 129 -13.82 -6.95 -8.32
CA VAL A 129 -14.51 -7.45 -7.12
C VAL A 129 -15.89 -7.94 -7.51
N GLN A 130 -16.20 -9.19 -7.18
CA GLN A 130 -17.49 -9.82 -7.47
C GLN A 130 -18.19 -10.24 -6.18
N GLY A 131 -19.50 -10.44 -6.26
CA GLY A 131 -20.32 -10.89 -5.12
C GLY A 131 -20.54 -9.82 -4.05
N VAL A 132 -20.33 -8.56 -4.40
CA VAL A 132 -20.53 -7.43 -3.49
C VAL A 132 -22.04 -7.24 -3.25
N PRO A 133 -22.50 -7.18 -1.98
CA PRO A 133 -23.90 -6.95 -1.68
C PRO A 133 -24.34 -5.53 -2.11
N LEU A 134 -25.61 -5.40 -2.47
CA LEU A 134 -26.22 -4.10 -2.78
C LEU A 134 -26.30 -3.24 -1.51
N GLY A 135 -26.19 -1.92 -1.71
CA GLY A 135 -26.40 -0.93 -0.65
C GLY A 135 -25.15 -0.63 0.17
N LEU A 136 -23.95 -0.96 -0.32
CA LEU A 136 -22.70 -0.53 0.31
C LEU A 136 -22.44 0.97 0.08
N GLY A 137 -21.77 1.55 1.06
CA GLY A 137 -21.46 2.99 1.06
C GLY A 137 -22.63 3.84 1.54
N GLN A 138 -22.36 5.11 1.70
CA GLN A 138 -23.32 6.13 2.11
C GLN A 138 -23.24 7.33 1.16
N PRO A 139 -24.36 7.97 0.82
CA PRO A 139 -24.29 9.24 0.11
C PRO A 139 -23.73 10.30 1.07
N PHE A 140 -23.05 11.19 0.60
CA PHE A 140 -22.29 11.74 -0.48
C PHE A 140 -20.82 11.36 -0.40
N PHE A 141 -20.22 11.55 0.83
CA PHE A 141 -18.75 11.48 1.04
C PHE A 141 -18.24 10.07 1.27
N ASP A 142 -19.12 9.17 1.75
CA ASP A 142 -18.77 7.80 2.10
C ASP A 142 -19.33 6.78 1.08
N SER A 143 -19.44 7.18 -0.19
CA SER A 143 -19.72 6.23 -1.27
C SER A 143 -18.62 5.17 -1.35
N ALA A 144 -18.94 4.01 -1.90
CA ALA A 144 -17.97 2.92 -2.03
C ALA A 144 -16.70 3.39 -2.77
N GLU A 145 -16.85 4.13 -3.86
CA GLU A 145 -15.72 4.69 -4.62
C GLU A 145 -14.90 5.67 -3.77
N SER A 146 -15.54 6.55 -3.01
CA SER A 146 -14.84 7.51 -2.15
C SER A 146 -13.98 6.82 -1.12
N MET A 147 -14.53 5.80 -0.44
CA MET A 147 -13.83 5.05 0.59
C MET A 147 -12.67 4.22 0.01
N ILE A 148 -12.91 3.56 -1.12
CA ILE A 148 -11.89 2.77 -1.81
C ILE A 148 -10.77 3.68 -2.32
N ALA A 149 -11.10 4.79 -2.98
CA ALA A 149 -10.11 5.75 -3.48
C ALA A 149 -9.26 6.32 -2.33
N HIS A 150 -9.89 6.68 -1.21
CA HIS A 150 -9.18 7.15 -0.02
C HIS A 150 -8.14 6.14 0.47
N LEU A 151 -8.49 4.85 0.53
CA LEU A 151 -7.58 3.80 0.94
C LEU A 151 -6.49 3.54 -0.10
N LEU A 152 -6.82 3.55 -1.41
CA LEU A 152 -5.84 3.33 -2.47
C LEU A 152 -4.79 4.43 -2.52
N PHE A 153 -5.16 5.70 -2.32
CA PHE A 153 -4.19 6.79 -2.21
C PHE A 153 -3.33 6.76 -0.95
N SER A 154 -3.63 5.91 0.03
CA SER A 154 -2.73 5.65 1.16
C SER A 154 -1.53 4.77 0.78
N VAL A 155 -1.62 4.07 -0.35
CA VAL A 155 -0.51 3.27 -0.89
C VAL A 155 0.47 4.20 -1.61
N PRO A 156 1.76 4.21 -1.22
CA PRO A 156 2.76 5.04 -1.89
C PRO A 156 2.82 4.78 -3.40
N ALA A 157 3.09 5.84 -4.16
CA ALA A 157 3.17 5.86 -5.62
C ALA A 157 1.84 5.70 -6.38
N VAL A 158 0.71 5.50 -5.73
CA VAL A 158 -0.59 5.61 -6.40
C VAL A 158 -0.83 7.06 -6.82
N LYS A 159 -1.10 7.29 -8.10
CA LYS A 159 -1.28 8.62 -8.71
C LYS A 159 -2.66 8.83 -9.30
N GLY A 160 -3.41 7.78 -9.54
CA GLY A 160 -4.77 7.83 -10.09
C GLY A 160 -5.55 6.60 -9.73
N VAL A 161 -6.87 6.75 -9.70
CA VAL A 161 -7.83 5.67 -9.48
C VAL A 161 -9.02 5.90 -10.40
N GLU A 162 -9.45 4.85 -11.06
CA GLU A 162 -10.63 4.85 -11.93
C GLU A 162 -11.58 3.73 -11.52
N PHE A 163 -12.87 3.93 -11.74
CA PHE A 163 -13.92 2.96 -11.46
C PHE A 163 -14.77 2.71 -12.68
N GLY A 164 -15.23 1.47 -12.87
CA GLY A 164 -16.08 1.09 -14.01
C GLY A 164 -15.35 1.30 -15.34
N SER A 165 -15.93 2.12 -16.23
CA SER A 165 -15.33 2.46 -17.52
C SER A 165 -14.25 3.55 -17.45
N GLY A 166 -13.96 4.07 -16.28
CA GLY A 166 -13.00 5.14 -16.12
C GLY A 166 -13.41 6.41 -16.84
N PHE A 167 -12.49 6.99 -17.60
CA PHE A 167 -12.70 8.17 -18.43
C PHE A 167 -13.02 7.84 -19.91
N ALA A 168 -13.38 6.60 -20.20
CA ALA A 168 -13.74 6.16 -21.56
C ALA A 168 -15.14 6.63 -21.97
#